data_6f9d004b8f74b583bcf79550522d589a
#
_entry.id   6f9d004b8f74b583bcf79550522d589a
#
_cell.length_a   1.000
_cell.length_b   1.000
_cell.length_c   1.000
_cell.angle_alpha   90.00
_cell.angle_beta   90.00
_cell.angle_gamma   90.00
#
_symmetry.space_group_name_H-M   'P 1'
#
loop_
_entity.id
_entity.type
_entity.pdbx_description
1 polymer ?
#
loop_
_entity_poly.entity_id
_entity_poly.type
_entity_poly.pdbx_seq_one_letter_code
_entity_poly.pdbx_strand_id
1 'polypeptide(L)'
;TYYADETGARVEGEWIYTVEPSTAEDDADADYYYYYLLSSGKVASGKRNNIKGQTYLFDDQYRMLSGWVRGKVGSDGKTVYESIDDEDSSVVIESDSSENYTYYYCGGSDDGHVKKDKWIKTWRPADTYEEDEDVDQFWYWIESDGKIFVPSNSDADKVAAEKWKLEDGELVIKANYESVTKKKVNSKDYFFNENGEMLSEFLYVLEDSKDLKEGLYYFGGSDDGSMKTGAETIKDDNLDSFKFYFETKGENKGVGITGNKSNKLY
;
A
#
# COMPACT_ATOMS: atom_id res chain seq x y z
N THR A 1 7.25 32.23 -1.67
CA THR A 1 8.29 32.17 -0.65
C THR A 1 9.63 31.92 -1.34
N TYR A 2 10.70 32.51 -0.83
CA TYR A 2 12.11 32.39 -1.24
C TYR A 2 12.93 32.22 0.03
N TYR A 3 14.10 31.63 -0.09
CA TYR A 3 15.07 31.53 1.00
C TYR A 3 16.37 32.23 0.61
N ALA A 4 16.96 32.95 1.52
CA ALA A 4 18.29 33.55 1.39
C ALA A 4 19.21 32.91 2.43
N ASP A 5 20.45 32.62 2.02
CA ASP A 5 21.48 32.13 2.92
C ASP A 5 22.00 33.22 3.88
N GLU A 6 22.94 32.86 4.75
CA GLU A 6 23.57 33.79 5.71
C GLU A 6 24.22 35.01 5.08
N THR A 7 24.57 34.94 3.79
CA THR A 7 25.15 36.07 3.03
C THR A 7 24.10 36.97 2.40
N GLY A 8 22.81 36.58 2.51
CA GLY A 8 21.70 37.25 1.84
C GLY A 8 21.53 36.82 0.38
N ALA A 9 22.30 35.84 -0.11
CA ALA A 9 22.15 35.32 -1.45
C ALA A 9 20.91 34.39 -1.53
N ARG A 10 20.14 34.49 -2.63
CA ARG A 10 18.99 33.62 -2.87
C ARG A 10 19.46 32.20 -3.20
N VAL A 11 18.94 31.21 -2.45
CA VAL A 11 19.20 29.80 -2.70
C VAL A 11 18.35 29.29 -3.86
N GLU A 12 18.94 28.49 -4.75
CA GLU A 12 18.30 27.95 -5.96
C GLU A 12 18.74 26.51 -6.23
N GLY A 13 17.78 25.64 -6.60
CA GLY A 13 18.07 24.26 -7.02
C GLY A 13 18.56 23.34 -5.90
N GLU A 14 18.29 23.67 -4.63
CA GLU A 14 18.85 22.97 -3.48
C GLU A 14 17.82 22.65 -2.42
N TRP A 15 18.13 21.64 -1.60
CA TRP A 15 17.43 21.32 -0.37
C TRP A 15 17.93 22.20 0.76
N ILE A 16 17.02 22.65 1.61
CA ILE A 16 17.31 23.27 2.90
C ILE A 16 16.56 22.53 4.00
N TYR A 17 17.15 22.48 5.18
CA TYR A 17 16.54 21.91 6.39
C TYR A 17 16.47 23.04 7.43
N THR A 18 15.28 23.53 7.71
CA THR A 18 15.07 24.72 8.54
C THR A 18 13.68 24.69 9.17
N VAL A 19 13.47 25.60 10.11
CA VAL A 19 12.17 25.82 10.75
C VAL A 19 11.14 26.41 9.76
N GLU A 20 9.89 26.43 10.13
CA GLU A 20 8.86 27.13 9.35
C GLU A 20 9.18 28.63 9.24
N PRO A 21 8.77 29.30 8.15
CA PRO A 21 9.06 30.74 7.92
C PRO A 21 8.52 31.69 9.00
N SER A 22 7.56 31.24 9.80
CA SER A 22 6.95 31.99 10.91
C SER A 22 7.62 31.75 12.25
N THR A 23 8.55 30.79 12.33
CA THR A 23 9.21 30.37 13.57
C THR A 23 10.61 30.97 13.62
N ALA A 24 11.06 31.43 14.78
CA ALA A 24 12.42 31.89 14.96
C ALA A 24 13.41 30.73 14.96
N GLU A 25 14.55 30.84 14.25
CA GLU A 25 15.55 29.78 14.16
C GLU A 25 16.24 29.45 15.50
N ASP A 26 16.15 30.33 16.48
CA ASP A 26 16.69 30.15 17.85
C ASP A 26 15.66 29.60 18.84
N ASP A 27 14.46 29.28 18.39
CA ASP A 27 13.46 28.60 19.20
C ASP A 27 13.90 27.15 19.45
N ALA A 28 14.16 26.82 20.72
CA ALA A 28 14.66 25.49 21.12
C ALA A 28 13.65 24.36 20.91
N ASP A 29 12.38 24.71 20.81
CA ASP A 29 11.26 23.77 20.63
C ASP A 29 10.76 23.75 19.17
N ALA A 30 11.47 24.40 18.25
CA ALA A 30 11.07 24.49 16.84
C ALA A 30 11.31 23.20 16.09
N ASP A 31 10.30 22.75 15.35
CA ASP A 31 10.42 21.63 14.42
C ASP A 31 11.11 22.07 13.12
N TYR A 32 12.00 21.21 12.62
CA TYR A 32 12.73 21.43 11.37
C TYR A 32 12.14 20.56 10.28
N TYR A 33 12.06 21.13 9.07
CA TYR A 33 11.50 20.48 7.90
C TYR A 33 12.42 20.63 6.68
N TYR A 34 12.32 19.70 5.75
CA TYR A 34 12.99 19.83 4.44
C TYR A 34 12.13 20.62 3.47
N TYR A 35 12.76 21.60 2.82
CA TYR A 35 12.19 22.38 1.72
C TYR A 35 13.10 22.29 0.50
N TYR A 36 12.53 22.36 -0.68
CA TYR A 36 13.31 22.40 -1.92
C TYR A 36 13.11 23.72 -2.63
N LEU A 37 14.21 24.39 -2.94
CA LEU A 37 14.24 25.63 -3.73
C LEU A 37 14.40 25.25 -5.20
N LEU A 38 13.42 25.61 -6.04
CA LEU A 38 13.48 25.41 -7.48
C LEU A 38 14.62 26.25 -8.08
N SER A 39 15.02 25.97 -9.32
CA SER A 39 16.01 26.81 -10.06
C SER A 39 15.58 28.27 -10.21
N SER A 40 14.32 28.58 -10.02
CA SER A 40 13.81 29.96 -9.95
C SER A 40 13.94 30.59 -8.56
N GLY A 41 14.48 29.88 -7.58
CA GLY A 41 14.51 30.27 -6.16
C GLY A 41 13.17 30.15 -5.42
N LYS A 42 12.08 29.81 -6.09
CA LYS A 42 10.78 29.58 -5.43
C LYS A 42 10.80 28.26 -4.70
N VAL A 43 10.18 28.23 -3.52
CA VAL A 43 9.97 26.97 -2.78
C VAL A 43 9.04 26.05 -3.57
N ALA A 44 9.38 24.77 -3.62
CA ALA A 44 8.56 23.72 -4.23
C ALA A 44 7.23 23.54 -3.46
N SER A 45 6.18 23.13 -4.14
CA SER A 45 4.86 22.85 -3.55
C SER A 45 4.15 21.74 -4.32
N GLY A 46 3.31 20.98 -3.67
CA GLY A 46 2.55 19.90 -4.29
C GLY A 46 3.44 18.79 -4.85
N LYS A 47 3.02 18.11 -5.92
CA LYS A 47 3.83 17.04 -6.53
C LYS A 47 4.89 17.62 -7.46
N ARG A 48 6.16 17.29 -7.20
CA ARG A 48 7.31 17.69 -8.03
C ARG A 48 8.02 16.46 -8.57
N ASN A 49 7.94 16.32 -9.87
CA ASN A 49 8.69 15.30 -10.59
C ASN A 49 10.12 15.80 -10.88
N ASN A 50 11.07 14.88 -10.89
CA ASN A 50 12.45 15.16 -11.34
C ASN A 50 13.26 16.15 -10.46
N ILE A 51 13.04 16.17 -9.15
CA ILE A 51 14.01 16.74 -8.23
C ILE A 51 15.16 15.72 -8.09
N LYS A 52 16.33 16.02 -8.68
CA LYS A 52 17.50 15.11 -8.73
C LYS A 52 17.11 13.68 -9.19
N GLY A 53 16.19 13.58 -10.17
CA GLY A 53 15.72 12.29 -10.71
C GLY A 53 14.57 11.62 -9.95
N GLN A 54 14.15 12.16 -8.83
CA GLN A 54 13.10 11.60 -7.98
C GLN A 54 11.82 12.46 -7.97
N THR A 55 10.73 11.89 -7.48
CA THR A 55 9.47 12.61 -7.27
C THR A 55 9.27 12.83 -5.78
N TYR A 56 8.87 14.04 -5.40
CA TYR A 56 8.57 14.43 -4.03
C TYR A 56 7.18 15.06 -3.94
N LEU A 57 6.59 14.95 -2.76
CA LEU A 57 5.34 15.59 -2.38
C LEU A 57 5.62 16.65 -1.32
N PHE A 58 4.94 17.77 -1.43
CA PHE A 58 5.04 18.87 -0.49
C PHE A 58 3.62 19.27 -0.05
N ASP A 59 3.46 19.57 1.22
CA ASP A 59 2.20 20.06 1.77
C ASP A 59 1.90 21.52 1.36
N ASP A 60 0.86 22.10 1.94
CA ASP A 60 0.46 23.48 1.69
C ASP A 60 1.34 24.51 2.41
N GLN A 61 2.16 24.07 3.40
CA GLN A 61 3.23 24.84 4.02
C GLN A 61 4.58 24.67 3.30
N TYR A 62 4.63 23.93 2.17
CA TYR A 62 5.82 23.65 1.35
C TYR A 62 6.80 22.65 1.99
N ARG A 63 6.45 21.97 3.07
CA ARG A 63 7.28 20.97 3.74
C ARG A 63 7.31 19.69 2.92
N MET A 64 8.48 19.08 2.81
CA MET A 64 8.61 17.76 2.19
C MET A 64 7.86 16.72 3.04
N LEU A 65 7.02 15.92 2.39
CA LEU A 65 6.30 14.84 3.03
C LEU A 65 7.09 13.53 2.96
N SER A 66 6.98 12.73 4.02
CA SER A 66 7.57 11.39 4.16
C SER A 66 6.53 10.40 4.66
N GLY A 67 6.86 9.11 4.74
CA GLY A 67 5.96 8.08 5.20
C GLY A 67 4.71 7.94 4.33
N TRP A 68 3.57 7.75 4.98
CA TRP A 68 2.27 7.70 4.36
C TRP A 68 1.75 9.10 4.03
N VAL A 69 1.33 9.30 2.80
CA VAL A 69 0.83 10.57 2.30
C VAL A 69 -0.50 10.37 1.59
N ARG A 70 -1.47 11.21 1.90
CA ARG A 70 -2.75 11.28 1.20
C ARG A 70 -2.80 12.51 0.30
N GLY A 71 -3.29 12.35 -0.92
CA GLY A 71 -3.59 13.43 -1.84
C GLY A 71 -5.08 13.58 -2.04
N LYS A 72 -5.61 14.79 -1.88
CA LYS A 72 -7.02 15.14 -2.12
C LYS A 72 -7.13 16.15 -3.26
N VAL A 73 -7.99 15.86 -4.23
CA VAL A 73 -8.28 16.82 -5.30
C VAL A 73 -9.27 17.86 -4.79
N GLY A 74 -8.85 19.12 -4.74
CA GLY A 74 -9.69 20.23 -4.35
C GLY A 74 -10.68 20.63 -5.45
N SER A 75 -11.62 21.49 -5.09
CA SER A 75 -12.63 22.04 -6.02
C SER A 75 -12.03 22.89 -7.14
N ASP A 76 -10.81 23.36 -6.97
CA ASP A 76 -10.04 24.08 -8.00
C ASP A 76 -9.24 23.15 -8.94
N GLY A 77 -9.40 21.84 -8.78
CA GLY A 77 -8.71 20.81 -9.57
C GLY A 77 -7.25 20.57 -9.18
N LYS A 78 -6.75 21.23 -8.13
CA LYS A 78 -5.41 20.97 -7.62
C LYS A 78 -5.46 19.90 -6.54
N THR A 79 -4.39 19.11 -6.46
CA THR A 79 -4.23 18.14 -5.39
C THR A 79 -3.44 18.76 -4.25
N VAL A 80 -4.01 18.71 -3.06
CA VAL A 80 -3.34 19.00 -1.79
C VAL A 80 -2.84 17.67 -1.22
N TYR A 81 -1.63 17.68 -0.69
CA TYR A 81 -0.99 16.51 -0.07
C TYR A 81 -0.80 16.76 1.40
N GLU A 82 -1.04 15.74 2.21
CA GLU A 82 -0.87 15.78 3.66
C GLU A 82 -0.27 14.47 4.17
N SER A 83 0.50 14.52 5.23
CA SER A 83 0.93 13.34 5.99
C SER A 83 -0.29 12.71 6.65
N ILE A 84 -0.32 11.39 6.68
CA ILE A 84 -1.29 10.61 7.45
C ILE A 84 -0.58 9.63 8.40
N ASP A 85 0.70 9.83 8.57
CA ASP A 85 1.60 9.15 9.48
C ASP A 85 1.73 9.98 10.77
N ASP A 86 0.61 10.28 11.40
CA ASP A 86 0.51 11.10 12.59
C ASP A 86 -0.12 10.25 13.71
N GLU A 87 0.43 10.32 14.93
CA GLU A 87 -0.08 9.58 16.09
C GLU A 87 -1.56 9.90 16.43
N ASP A 88 -2.04 11.06 16.00
CA ASP A 88 -3.45 11.45 16.08
C ASP A 88 -4.27 11.02 14.84
N SER A 89 -3.63 10.39 13.86
CA SER A 89 -4.28 10.00 12.62
C SER A 89 -5.10 8.73 12.81
N SER A 90 -6.41 8.87 12.76
CA SER A 90 -7.35 7.75 12.61
C SER A 90 -7.62 7.40 11.13
N VAL A 91 -6.72 7.78 10.21
CA VAL A 91 -6.96 7.63 8.78
C VAL A 91 -6.77 6.17 8.37
N VAL A 92 -7.87 5.53 8.03
CA VAL A 92 -7.86 4.23 7.35
C VAL A 92 -7.79 4.48 5.85
N ILE A 93 -6.99 3.67 5.12
CA ILE A 93 -7.03 3.66 3.66
C ILE A 93 -8.40 3.14 3.23
N GLU A 94 -9.16 3.96 2.54
CA GLU A 94 -10.51 3.62 2.08
C GLU A 94 -10.59 3.62 0.56
N SER A 95 -11.15 2.55 0.02
CA SER A 95 -11.46 2.44 -1.41
C SER A 95 -12.65 3.31 -1.84
N ASP A 96 -13.47 3.73 -0.89
CA ASP A 96 -14.78 4.38 -1.11
C ASP A 96 -14.91 5.73 -0.45
N SER A 97 -13.90 6.56 -0.53
CA SER A 97 -14.15 7.92 -0.13
C SER A 97 -14.83 8.67 -1.28
N SER A 98 -16.02 9.24 -1.01
CA SER A 98 -16.67 10.25 -1.85
C SER A 98 -15.74 11.45 -2.14
N GLU A 99 -14.56 11.46 -1.52
CA GLU A 99 -13.57 12.50 -1.53
C GLU A 99 -12.42 12.29 -2.55
N ASN A 100 -12.40 11.17 -3.28
CA ASN A 100 -11.39 10.87 -4.29
C ASN A 100 -9.94 10.97 -3.78
N TYR A 101 -9.66 10.34 -2.65
CA TYR A 101 -8.30 10.27 -2.12
C TYR A 101 -7.38 9.40 -2.98
N THR A 102 -6.10 9.76 -2.98
CA THR A 102 -5.02 8.94 -3.51
C THR A 102 -3.94 8.80 -2.43
N TYR A 103 -3.34 7.62 -2.34
CA TYR A 103 -2.37 7.30 -1.29
C TYR A 103 -1.00 7.06 -1.88
N TYR A 104 0.04 7.49 -1.17
CA TYR A 104 1.43 7.38 -1.55
C TYR A 104 2.27 6.92 -0.36
N TYR A 105 3.42 6.35 -0.64
CA TYR A 105 4.44 6.09 0.37
C TYR A 105 5.75 6.75 -0.04
N CYS A 106 6.26 7.65 0.81
CA CYS A 106 7.36 8.55 0.50
C CYS A 106 8.68 8.18 1.20
N GLY A 107 8.79 6.95 1.76
CA GLY A 107 9.99 6.55 2.49
C GLY A 107 10.13 7.24 3.84
N GLY A 108 11.31 7.15 4.45
CA GLY A 108 11.57 7.77 5.76
C GLY A 108 11.75 9.29 5.69
N SER A 109 11.83 9.93 6.86
CA SER A 109 11.92 11.39 7.02
C SER A 109 13.08 12.04 6.28
N ASP A 110 14.22 11.35 6.16
CA ASP A 110 15.41 11.85 5.45
C ASP A 110 15.40 11.56 3.96
N ASP A 111 14.47 10.75 3.47
CA ASP A 111 14.38 10.30 2.09
C ASP A 111 13.27 11.05 1.33
N GLY A 112 12.03 11.00 1.82
CA GLY A 112 10.87 11.73 1.32
C GLY A 112 10.47 11.47 -0.13
N HIS A 113 11.23 10.67 -0.91
CA HIS A 113 10.86 10.47 -2.30
C HIS A 113 9.73 9.43 -2.46
N VAL A 114 8.80 9.71 -3.36
CA VAL A 114 7.69 8.82 -3.71
C VAL A 114 8.23 7.49 -4.25
N LYS A 115 7.88 6.39 -3.59
CA LYS A 115 8.20 5.05 -4.09
C LYS A 115 7.33 4.75 -5.33
N LYS A 116 7.84 3.95 -6.26
CA LYS A 116 7.16 3.64 -7.53
C LYS A 116 7.46 2.22 -7.99
N ASP A 117 6.48 1.60 -8.64
CA ASP A 117 6.60 0.33 -9.34
C ASP A 117 7.26 -0.77 -8.48
N LYS A 118 6.80 -0.91 -7.25
CA LYS A 118 7.38 -1.86 -6.29
C LYS A 118 6.42 -2.28 -5.19
N TRP A 119 6.72 -3.41 -4.57
CA TRP A 119 6.13 -3.84 -3.32
C TRP A 119 6.79 -3.11 -2.14
N ILE A 120 5.96 -2.74 -1.15
CA ILE A 120 6.42 -2.31 0.17
C ILE A 120 5.73 -3.14 1.24
N LYS A 121 6.44 -3.40 2.34
CA LYS A 121 5.88 -3.97 3.56
C LYS A 121 6.01 -2.94 4.66
N THR A 122 4.89 -2.53 5.22
CA THR A 122 4.86 -1.46 6.22
C THR A 122 3.58 -1.55 7.05
N TRP A 123 3.52 -0.80 8.12
CA TRP A 123 2.33 -0.64 8.96
C TRP A 123 1.22 0.11 8.22
N ARG A 124 0.01 0.02 8.72
CA ARG A 124 -1.08 0.92 8.31
C ARG A 124 -0.74 2.36 8.73
N PRO A 125 -1.33 3.38 8.08
CA PRO A 125 -1.04 4.76 8.46
C PRO A 125 -1.24 5.06 9.96
N ALA A 126 -2.32 4.58 10.55
CA ALA A 126 -2.63 4.80 11.97
C ALA A 126 -1.74 4.00 12.95
N ASP A 127 -1.09 2.93 12.47
CA ASP A 127 -0.32 2.01 13.30
C ASP A 127 1.18 2.36 13.33
N THR A 128 1.62 3.37 12.59
CA THR A 128 3.04 3.71 12.41
C THR A 128 3.70 4.18 13.70
N TYR A 129 2.92 4.64 14.67
CA TYR A 129 3.38 5.19 15.94
C TYR A 129 3.21 4.24 17.13
N GLU A 130 2.61 3.10 16.96
CA GLU A 130 2.57 2.11 18.02
C GLU A 130 3.93 1.42 18.09
N GLU A 131 4.73 1.72 19.12
CA GLU A 131 6.00 1.06 19.45
C GLU A 131 5.81 -0.43 19.88
N ASP A 132 4.60 -0.96 19.74
CA ASP A 132 4.28 -2.33 20.11
C ASP A 132 4.84 -3.29 19.05
N GLU A 133 5.74 -4.19 19.46
CA GLU A 133 6.38 -5.20 18.59
C GLU A 133 5.36 -6.17 17.92
N ASP A 134 4.09 -6.11 18.34
CA ASP A 134 3.00 -6.98 17.87
C ASP A 134 2.14 -6.37 16.76
N VAL A 135 2.46 -5.17 16.26
CA VAL A 135 1.65 -4.55 15.19
C VAL A 135 1.99 -5.16 13.82
N ASP A 136 0.96 -5.66 13.15
CA ASP A 136 1.10 -6.32 11.86
C ASP A 136 1.53 -5.36 10.74
N GLN A 137 2.53 -5.79 9.95
CA GLN A 137 2.91 -5.15 8.70
C GLN A 137 2.20 -5.82 7.52
N PHE A 138 1.75 -5.02 6.57
CA PHE A 138 1.05 -5.45 5.38
C PHE A 138 1.84 -5.14 4.13
N TRP A 139 1.65 -5.94 3.08
CA TRP A 139 2.20 -5.70 1.77
C TRP A 139 1.27 -4.84 0.92
N TYR A 140 1.83 -3.78 0.32
CA TYR A 140 1.14 -2.89 -0.61
C TYR A 140 1.84 -2.86 -1.95
N TRP A 141 1.08 -2.76 -3.03
CA TRP A 141 1.62 -2.53 -4.36
C TRP A 141 1.60 -1.04 -4.70
N ILE A 142 2.77 -0.50 -5.07
CA ILE A 142 2.89 0.87 -5.55
C ILE A 142 2.98 0.84 -7.07
N GLU A 143 2.09 1.56 -7.72
CA GLU A 143 2.00 1.67 -9.17
C GLU A 143 3.13 2.55 -9.76
N SER A 144 3.27 2.52 -11.08
CA SER A 144 4.33 3.28 -11.78
C SER A 144 4.18 4.80 -11.66
N ASP A 145 2.96 5.30 -11.39
CA ASP A 145 2.71 6.72 -11.12
C ASP A 145 2.96 7.13 -9.65
N GLY A 146 3.31 6.14 -8.80
CA GLY A 146 3.63 6.28 -7.39
C GLY A 146 2.44 6.15 -6.46
N LYS A 147 1.25 5.90 -6.97
CA LYS A 147 0.08 5.67 -6.12
C LYS A 147 0.09 4.25 -5.58
N ILE A 148 -0.37 4.10 -4.36
CA ILE A 148 -0.69 2.79 -3.80
C ILE A 148 -1.95 2.28 -4.48
N PHE A 149 -1.92 1.01 -4.89
CA PHE A 149 -3.10 0.36 -5.39
C PHE A 149 -4.10 0.15 -4.27
N VAL A 150 -5.24 0.80 -4.38
CA VAL A 150 -6.43 0.59 -3.54
C VAL A 150 -7.58 0.25 -4.48
N PRO A 151 -8.30 -0.86 -4.28
CA PRO A 151 -9.45 -1.21 -5.11
C PRO A 151 -10.49 -0.09 -5.14
N SER A 152 -11.03 0.23 -6.31
CA SER A 152 -12.10 1.22 -6.43
C SER A 152 -13.49 0.57 -6.30
N ASN A 153 -14.50 1.34 -5.90
CA ASN A 153 -15.88 0.83 -5.84
C ASN A 153 -16.50 0.46 -7.18
N SER A 154 -15.90 0.95 -8.28
CA SER A 154 -16.33 0.62 -9.63
C SER A 154 -15.79 -0.71 -10.15
N ASP A 155 -14.92 -1.39 -9.37
CA ASP A 155 -14.35 -2.66 -9.80
C ASP A 155 -15.42 -3.75 -9.80
N ALA A 156 -15.80 -4.19 -11.01
CA ALA A 156 -16.81 -5.21 -11.23
C ALA A 156 -16.43 -6.60 -10.67
N ASP A 157 -15.24 -6.71 -10.11
CA ASP A 157 -14.63 -7.96 -9.63
C ASP A 157 -14.54 -8.04 -8.11
N LYS A 158 -15.22 -7.13 -7.40
CA LYS A 158 -15.31 -7.17 -5.95
C LYS A 158 -16.22 -8.31 -5.50
N VAL A 159 -15.70 -9.17 -4.64
CA VAL A 159 -16.45 -10.27 -4.02
C VAL A 159 -16.09 -10.38 -2.55
N ALA A 160 -17.05 -10.83 -1.75
CA ALA A 160 -16.78 -11.18 -0.36
C ALA A 160 -15.92 -12.45 -0.28
N ALA A 161 -15.04 -12.51 0.68
CA ALA A 161 -14.18 -13.66 0.91
C ALA A 161 -13.87 -13.87 2.39
N GLU A 162 -13.51 -15.11 2.73
CA GLU A 162 -13.05 -15.50 4.05
C GLU A 162 -11.56 -15.83 4.01
N LYS A 163 -10.77 -15.30 4.94
CA LYS A 163 -9.41 -15.76 5.18
C LYS A 163 -9.45 -17.03 6.01
N TRP A 164 -8.80 -18.07 5.50
CA TRP A 164 -8.68 -19.35 6.18
C TRP A 164 -7.21 -19.67 6.46
N LYS A 165 -6.96 -20.39 7.54
CA LYS A 165 -5.65 -20.93 7.91
C LYS A 165 -5.74 -22.43 8.10
N LEU A 166 -4.69 -23.15 7.72
CA LEU A 166 -4.58 -24.59 7.97
C LEU A 166 -3.96 -24.81 9.36
N GLU A 167 -4.77 -25.31 10.30
CA GLU A 167 -4.39 -25.56 11.69
C GLU A 167 -4.82 -26.99 12.06
N ASP A 168 -3.92 -27.77 12.67
CA ASP A 168 -4.18 -29.16 13.07
C ASP A 168 -4.79 -30.03 11.94
N GLY A 169 -4.44 -29.76 10.69
CA GLY A 169 -4.95 -30.45 9.52
C GLY A 169 -6.35 -30.00 9.05
N GLU A 170 -6.93 -28.99 9.67
CA GLU A 170 -8.23 -28.41 9.32
C GLU A 170 -8.10 -26.97 8.83
N LEU A 171 -8.98 -26.57 7.92
CA LEU A 171 -9.09 -25.18 7.48
C LEU A 171 -10.01 -24.41 8.42
N VAL A 172 -9.49 -23.36 9.08
CA VAL A 172 -10.17 -22.55 10.08
C VAL A 172 -10.29 -21.10 9.60
N ILE A 173 -11.49 -20.52 9.70
CA ILE A 173 -11.75 -19.12 9.34
C ILE A 173 -11.04 -18.20 10.34
N LYS A 174 -10.28 -17.24 9.83
CA LYS A 174 -9.54 -16.24 10.63
C LYS A 174 -10.07 -14.82 10.48
N ALA A 175 -10.59 -14.46 9.30
CA ALA A 175 -11.15 -13.16 9.04
C ALA A 175 -12.17 -13.21 7.92
N ASN A 176 -13.03 -12.20 7.86
CA ASN A 176 -13.97 -11.99 6.77
C ASN A 176 -13.61 -10.68 6.08
N TYR A 177 -13.62 -10.67 4.75
CA TYR A 177 -13.46 -9.50 3.92
C TYR A 177 -14.78 -9.20 3.19
N GLU A 178 -15.28 -7.99 3.32
CA GLU A 178 -16.47 -7.55 2.59
C GLU A 178 -16.21 -7.45 1.09
N SER A 179 -14.96 -7.15 0.74
CA SER A 179 -14.57 -6.96 -0.64
C SER A 179 -13.11 -7.33 -0.88
N VAL A 180 -12.88 -8.27 -1.78
CA VAL A 180 -11.56 -8.55 -2.32
C VAL A 180 -11.52 -8.30 -3.83
N THR A 181 -10.38 -7.86 -4.33
CA THR A 181 -10.18 -7.56 -5.74
C THR A 181 -8.91 -8.26 -6.25
N LYS A 182 -9.00 -8.87 -7.42
CA LYS A 182 -7.86 -9.46 -8.10
C LYS A 182 -7.10 -8.42 -8.93
N LYS A 183 -5.79 -8.39 -8.79
CA LYS A 183 -4.90 -7.59 -9.63
C LYS A 183 -3.72 -8.41 -10.15
N LYS A 184 -3.39 -8.20 -11.41
CA LYS A 184 -2.18 -8.77 -11.99
C LYS A 184 -1.00 -7.83 -11.80
N VAL A 185 0.06 -8.32 -11.13
CA VAL A 185 1.32 -7.62 -10.93
C VAL A 185 2.45 -8.51 -11.46
N ASN A 186 3.27 -8.00 -12.36
CA ASN A 186 4.41 -8.72 -12.93
C ASN A 186 4.06 -10.15 -13.41
N SER A 187 2.93 -10.30 -14.13
CA SER A 187 2.39 -11.55 -14.69
C SER A 187 1.84 -12.55 -13.66
N LYS A 188 1.85 -12.25 -12.38
CA LYS A 188 1.21 -13.04 -11.33
C LYS A 188 -0.09 -12.40 -10.87
N ASP A 189 -1.04 -13.22 -10.45
CA ASP A 189 -2.32 -12.75 -9.90
C ASP A 189 -2.20 -12.64 -8.37
N TYR A 190 -2.66 -11.53 -7.80
CA TYR A 190 -2.69 -11.22 -6.37
C TYR A 190 -4.09 -10.75 -5.99
N PHE A 191 -4.45 -10.93 -4.72
CA PHE A 191 -5.70 -10.40 -4.19
C PHE A 191 -5.40 -9.32 -3.15
N PHE A 192 -6.27 -8.33 -3.12
CA PHE A 192 -6.19 -7.19 -2.20
C PHE A 192 -7.53 -7.00 -1.52
N ASN A 193 -7.51 -6.64 -0.25
CA ASN A 193 -8.70 -6.19 0.45
C ASN A 193 -9.04 -4.74 0.08
N GLU A 194 -10.12 -4.22 0.64
CA GLU A 194 -10.62 -2.85 0.42
C GLU A 194 -9.60 -1.76 0.77
N ASN A 195 -8.65 -2.03 1.67
CA ASN A 195 -7.61 -1.11 2.11
C ASN A 195 -6.33 -1.17 1.23
N GLY A 196 -6.32 -2.00 0.19
CA GLY A 196 -5.15 -2.19 -0.68
C GLY A 196 -4.07 -3.09 -0.07
N GLU A 197 -4.38 -3.83 0.99
CA GLU A 197 -3.49 -4.81 1.60
C GLU A 197 -3.49 -6.11 0.80
N MET A 198 -2.31 -6.61 0.43
CA MET A 198 -2.16 -7.88 -0.26
C MET A 198 -2.57 -9.04 0.65
N LEU A 199 -3.41 -9.92 0.15
CA LEU A 199 -3.85 -11.11 0.86
C LEU A 199 -2.93 -12.31 0.57
N SER A 200 -2.78 -13.17 1.56
CA SER A 200 -1.94 -14.37 1.53
C SER A 200 -2.64 -15.56 2.17
N GLU A 201 -2.01 -16.73 2.15
CA GLU A 201 -2.54 -17.97 2.68
C GLU A 201 -3.79 -18.44 1.92
N PHE A 202 -4.79 -18.99 2.60
CA PHE A 202 -6.03 -19.44 1.98
C PHE A 202 -7.10 -18.36 2.00
N LEU A 203 -7.80 -18.21 0.87
CA LEU A 203 -9.02 -17.40 0.76
C LEU A 203 -10.12 -18.23 0.16
N TYR A 204 -11.28 -18.22 0.78
CA TYR A 204 -12.51 -18.76 0.20
C TYR A 204 -13.36 -17.61 -0.35
N VAL A 205 -13.48 -17.54 -1.66
CA VAL A 205 -14.36 -16.60 -2.36
C VAL A 205 -15.79 -17.10 -2.25
N LEU A 206 -16.70 -16.26 -1.76
CA LEU A 206 -18.05 -16.67 -1.37
C LEU A 206 -19.05 -16.72 -2.53
N GLU A 207 -18.73 -16.05 -3.65
CA GLU A 207 -19.62 -15.99 -4.81
C GLU A 207 -18.85 -15.77 -6.13
N ASP A 208 -19.47 -16.12 -7.23
CA ASP A 208 -18.92 -15.89 -8.56
C ASP A 208 -18.95 -14.38 -8.92
N SER A 209 -17.87 -13.90 -9.48
CA SER A 209 -17.80 -12.61 -10.18
C SER A 209 -17.37 -12.79 -11.63
N LYS A 210 -17.15 -11.69 -12.34
CA LYS A 210 -16.66 -11.74 -13.71
C LYS A 210 -15.33 -12.48 -13.86
N ASP A 211 -14.38 -12.22 -12.96
CA ASP A 211 -13.01 -12.74 -13.06
C ASP A 211 -12.61 -13.70 -11.92
N LEU A 212 -13.54 -13.98 -10.99
CA LEU A 212 -13.35 -14.88 -9.87
C LEU A 212 -14.52 -15.85 -9.76
N LYS A 213 -14.19 -17.09 -9.42
CA LYS A 213 -15.18 -18.13 -9.12
C LYS A 213 -15.25 -18.38 -7.63
N GLU A 214 -16.45 -18.73 -7.14
CA GLU A 214 -16.61 -19.27 -5.79
C GLU A 214 -15.65 -20.42 -5.53
N GLY A 215 -15.00 -20.44 -4.39
CA GLY A 215 -14.15 -21.54 -3.95
C GLY A 215 -12.87 -21.12 -3.24
N LEU A 216 -12.11 -22.13 -2.87
CA LEU A 216 -10.87 -21.98 -2.12
C LEU A 216 -9.71 -21.65 -3.05
N TYR A 217 -8.95 -20.61 -2.71
CA TYR A 217 -7.70 -20.22 -3.35
C TYR A 217 -6.55 -20.29 -2.37
N TYR A 218 -5.31 -20.39 -2.88
CA TYR A 218 -4.12 -20.31 -2.05
C TYR A 218 -3.10 -19.34 -2.65
N PHE A 219 -2.51 -18.50 -1.81
CA PHE A 219 -1.62 -17.39 -2.20
C PHE A 219 -0.21 -17.51 -1.62
N GLY A 220 0.18 -18.71 -1.19
CA GLY A 220 1.47 -18.91 -0.53
C GLY A 220 1.45 -18.40 0.91
N GLY A 221 2.62 -18.28 1.52
CA GLY A 221 2.76 -17.73 2.87
C GLY A 221 2.66 -16.21 2.90
N SER A 222 2.74 -15.63 4.10
CA SER A 222 2.54 -14.20 4.38
C SER A 222 3.36 -13.23 3.52
N ASP A 223 4.52 -13.66 3.03
CA ASP A 223 5.41 -12.83 2.21
C ASP A 223 5.37 -13.14 0.71
N ASP A 224 4.50 -14.05 0.26
CA ASP A 224 4.38 -14.40 -1.17
C ASP A 224 3.18 -13.70 -1.83
N GLY A 225 1.96 -13.98 -1.37
CA GLY A 225 0.70 -13.39 -1.87
C GLY A 225 0.34 -13.75 -3.31
N SER A 226 1.19 -14.44 -4.07
CA SER A 226 0.87 -14.81 -5.46
C SER A 226 -0.04 -16.03 -5.53
N MET A 227 -1.13 -15.94 -6.32
CA MET A 227 -2.08 -17.04 -6.51
C MET A 227 -1.38 -18.30 -7.03
N LYS A 228 -1.56 -19.41 -6.32
CA LYS A 228 -1.01 -20.72 -6.68
C LYS A 228 -1.94 -21.48 -7.61
N THR A 229 -1.34 -22.31 -8.45
CA THR A 229 -2.05 -23.22 -9.35
C THR A 229 -1.29 -24.54 -9.48
N GLY A 230 -2.00 -25.62 -9.70
CA GLY A 230 -1.40 -26.95 -9.76
C GLY A 230 -1.35 -27.62 -8.39
N ALA A 231 -0.43 -28.56 -8.25
CA ALA A 231 -0.27 -29.31 -7.00
C ALA A 231 0.62 -28.52 -6.02
N GLU A 232 0.11 -28.29 -4.84
CA GLU A 232 0.81 -27.63 -3.73
C GLU A 232 0.90 -28.59 -2.54
N THR A 233 2.01 -28.50 -1.79
CA THR A 233 2.17 -29.16 -0.49
C THR A 233 2.29 -28.10 0.57
N ILE A 234 1.28 -28.00 1.41
CA ILE A 234 1.15 -26.94 2.39
C ILE A 234 1.27 -27.57 3.78
N LYS A 235 1.98 -26.90 4.66
CA LYS A 235 2.17 -27.34 6.03
C LYS A 235 1.23 -26.57 6.95
N ASP A 236 0.69 -27.28 7.93
CA ASP A 236 0.00 -26.65 9.07
C ASP A 236 0.99 -26.13 10.14
N ASP A 237 0.46 -25.64 11.24
CA ASP A 237 1.27 -25.13 12.36
C ASP A 237 2.10 -26.21 13.05
N ASN A 238 1.72 -27.46 12.96
CA ASN A 238 2.48 -28.62 13.47
C ASN A 238 3.53 -29.15 12.49
N LEU A 239 3.70 -28.48 11.34
CA LEU A 239 4.58 -28.87 10.25
C LEU A 239 4.15 -30.15 9.51
N ASP A 240 2.93 -30.63 9.74
CA ASP A 240 2.34 -31.72 8.97
C ASP A 240 2.00 -31.26 7.56
N SER A 241 2.20 -32.14 6.59
CA SER A 241 2.12 -31.79 5.17
C SER A 241 0.82 -32.29 4.54
N PHE A 242 0.10 -31.37 3.92
CA PHE A 242 -1.17 -31.62 3.23
C PHE A 242 -1.03 -31.29 1.75
N LYS A 243 -1.69 -32.08 0.91
CA LYS A 243 -1.64 -31.91 -0.55
C LYS A 243 -2.93 -31.30 -1.04
N PHE A 244 -2.77 -30.20 -1.75
CA PHE A 244 -3.84 -29.48 -2.43
C PHE A 244 -3.60 -29.48 -3.94
N TYR A 245 -4.67 -29.30 -4.70
CA TYR A 245 -4.56 -29.02 -6.13
C TYR A 245 -5.49 -27.87 -6.50
N PHE A 246 -4.93 -26.88 -7.19
CA PHE A 246 -5.64 -25.71 -7.66
C PHE A 246 -5.68 -25.72 -9.20
N GLU A 247 -6.83 -25.42 -9.80
CA GLU A 247 -6.98 -25.46 -11.26
C GLU A 247 -5.97 -24.54 -11.96
N THR A 248 -5.38 -25.05 -13.05
CA THR A 248 -4.26 -24.37 -13.72
C THR A 248 -4.71 -23.43 -14.83
N LYS A 249 -5.96 -23.56 -15.32
CA LYS A 249 -6.48 -22.85 -16.48
C LYS A 249 -8.02 -22.78 -16.50
N GLY A 250 -8.53 -22.01 -17.44
CA GLY A 250 -9.98 -21.82 -17.62
C GLY A 250 -10.56 -20.84 -16.61
N GLU A 251 -11.87 -20.81 -16.53
CA GLU A 251 -12.60 -19.90 -15.63
C GLU A 251 -12.34 -20.20 -14.15
N ASN A 252 -12.06 -21.46 -13.82
CA ASN A 252 -11.74 -21.92 -12.47
C ASN A 252 -10.25 -21.85 -12.12
N LYS A 253 -9.43 -21.14 -12.89
CA LYS A 253 -7.99 -21.05 -12.60
C LYS A 253 -7.76 -20.52 -11.17
N GLY A 254 -7.01 -21.29 -10.36
CA GLY A 254 -6.70 -21.00 -8.96
C GLY A 254 -7.68 -21.61 -7.96
N VAL A 255 -8.86 -22.07 -8.39
CA VAL A 255 -9.82 -22.72 -7.49
C VAL A 255 -9.33 -24.11 -7.08
N GLY A 256 -9.38 -24.39 -5.79
CA GLY A 256 -9.08 -25.70 -5.22
C GLY A 256 -10.08 -26.74 -5.65
N ILE A 257 -9.61 -27.96 -5.89
CA ILE A 257 -10.48 -29.09 -6.24
C ILE A 257 -10.45 -30.17 -5.17
N THR A 258 -11.56 -30.87 -5.04
CA THR A 258 -11.65 -32.12 -4.27
C THR A 258 -11.83 -33.28 -5.23
N GLY A 259 -11.24 -34.44 -4.89
CA GLY A 259 -11.37 -35.66 -5.68
C GLY A 259 -10.11 -36.05 -6.46
N ASN A 260 -10.28 -36.79 -7.54
CA ASN A 260 -9.15 -37.34 -8.30
C ASN A 260 -8.69 -36.38 -9.41
N LYS A 261 -7.41 -35.99 -9.37
CA LYS A 261 -6.76 -35.26 -10.44
C LYS A 261 -5.42 -35.91 -10.78
N SER A 262 -5.21 -36.24 -12.05
CA SER A 262 -3.97 -36.89 -12.52
C SER A 262 -3.58 -38.13 -11.72
N ASN A 263 -4.54 -38.99 -11.40
CA ASN A 263 -4.40 -40.21 -10.58
C ASN A 263 -3.95 -39.98 -9.13
N LYS A 264 -4.19 -38.78 -8.61
CA LYS A 264 -3.99 -38.45 -7.19
C LYS A 264 -5.31 -37.90 -6.59
N LEU A 265 -5.56 -38.29 -5.37
CA LEU A 265 -6.69 -37.77 -4.58
C LEU A 265 -6.25 -36.51 -3.84
N TYR A 266 -7.10 -35.50 -3.92
CA TYR A 266 -6.92 -34.21 -3.26
C TYR A 266 -8.14 -33.86 -2.45
#